data_002638bf75a549ebb3821113a08199b2
#
_entry.id   002638bf75a549ebb3821113a08199b2
#
_cell.length_a   1.000
_cell.length_b   1.000
_cell.length_c   1.000
_cell.angle_alpha   90.00
_cell.angle_beta   90.00
_cell.angle_gamma   90.00
#
_symmetry.space_group_name_H-M   'P 1'
#
loop_
_entity.id
_entity.type
_entity.pdbx_description
1 polymer ?
#
loop_
_entity_poly.entity_id
_entity_poly.type
_entity_poly.pdbx_seq_one_letter_code
_entity_poly.pdbx_strand_id
1 'polypeptide(L)'
;MTMKAVTINQLSEYEGKDVELRGWVYNIRSIGKIWFIIFRDGTGLLQGVVVKGEASDESFALEQELHQEDSVIITGTVRKESRSVGGYELGIKEIKVVNHVTEEFPISHKEHGADFLMSNRHLWLRSKRQNAIMRVRHQIVKAIRDFFDTNGFTLIDSPIFTGNAVEGTTTLFEVDYFERSAYLTQSGQLYQEAGATAFGKTYCFGPTFRAEKSKTRRHLTEFWMVEPEMAYVDLDENMTWAENLVGYIVDKVLKKCIPEFEVLERDIKKLEAIVPPFPRMTYDEASEILKNNGSDFQYGSDFGAPEETLLSEQFDKPIMIHRWPADIKAFYMKRDEHNDELALGVDMIAPEGYGEIIGGGQREDDIDVLTNRIRHHDLPLEPFKWYLDLRKYGSVPHSGFGLGLERTVAWICGTKHIRETIPFPRTMSRLEP
;
A
#
# COMPACT_ATOMS: atom_id res chain seq x y z
N MET A 1 33.61 -0.63 30.37
CA MET A 1 33.12 -1.15 29.06
C MET A 1 31.93 -0.31 28.67
N THR A 2 31.92 0.27 27.48
CA THR A 2 30.76 0.99 26.97
C THR A 2 29.64 -0.02 26.78
N MET A 3 28.45 0.25 27.39
CA MET A 3 27.28 -0.59 27.26
C MET A 3 26.85 -0.61 25.79
N LYS A 4 26.38 -1.76 25.29
CA LYS A 4 26.01 -1.87 23.89
C LYS A 4 24.63 -1.25 23.68
N ALA A 5 24.51 -0.30 22.76
CA ALA A 5 23.24 0.20 22.31
C ALA A 5 22.54 -0.85 21.42
N VAL A 6 21.31 -1.19 21.75
CA VAL A 6 20.48 -2.19 21.04
C VAL A 6 19.09 -1.62 20.76
N THR A 7 18.28 -2.35 20.00
CA THR A 7 16.87 -2.02 19.74
C THR A 7 15.93 -3.02 20.41
N ILE A 8 14.68 -2.64 20.62
CA ILE A 8 13.69 -3.46 21.34
C ILE A 8 13.51 -4.84 20.70
N ASN A 9 13.49 -4.92 19.36
CA ASN A 9 13.35 -6.18 18.64
C ASN A 9 14.56 -7.15 18.78
N GLN A 10 15.68 -6.67 19.35
CA GLN A 10 16.88 -7.50 19.59
C GLN A 10 16.98 -8.03 21.04
N LEU A 11 16.06 -7.65 21.92
CA LEU A 11 16.18 -7.95 23.36
C LEU A 11 16.26 -9.44 23.69
N SER A 12 15.68 -10.31 22.89
CA SER A 12 15.80 -11.77 23.05
C SER A 12 17.24 -12.30 23.02
N GLU A 13 18.17 -11.58 22.39
CA GLU A 13 19.58 -11.92 22.32
C GLU A 13 20.39 -11.46 23.55
N TYR A 14 19.72 -10.65 24.41
CA TYR A 14 20.37 -9.98 25.55
C TYR A 14 19.73 -10.32 26.89
N GLU A 15 18.99 -11.43 27.01
CA GLU A 15 18.40 -11.87 28.28
C GLU A 15 19.48 -11.97 29.38
N GLY A 16 19.21 -11.37 30.53
CA GLY A 16 20.12 -11.31 31.68
C GLY A 16 21.31 -10.34 31.54
N LYS A 17 21.42 -9.61 30.42
CA LYS A 17 22.49 -8.66 30.17
C LYS A 17 22.03 -7.22 30.32
N ASP A 18 22.99 -6.36 30.64
CA ASP A 18 22.78 -4.91 30.64
C ASP A 18 22.88 -4.36 29.21
N VAL A 19 21.92 -3.52 28.85
CA VAL A 19 21.82 -2.87 27.52
C VAL A 19 21.49 -1.40 27.67
N GLU A 20 21.80 -0.64 26.61
CA GLU A 20 21.35 0.73 26.40
C GLU A 20 20.27 0.75 25.31
N LEU A 21 19.16 1.43 25.57
CA LEU A 21 18.08 1.69 24.61
C LEU A 21 17.90 3.19 24.44
N ARG A 22 17.59 3.63 23.23
CA ARG A 22 17.37 5.03 22.86
C ARG A 22 16.01 5.19 22.23
N GLY A 23 15.20 6.12 22.72
CA GLY A 23 13.86 6.29 22.21
C GLY A 23 13.03 7.30 22.98
N TRP A 24 11.74 7.03 23.10
CA TRP A 24 10.76 7.98 23.61
C TRP A 24 9.86 7.35 24.65
N VAL A 25 9.44 8.17 25.60
CA VAL A 25 8.43 7.82 26.61
C VAL A 25 7.08 7.71 25.92
N TYR A 26 6.43 6.56 25.96
CA TYR A 26 5.11 6.37 25.42
C TYR A 26 4.02 6.56 26.48
N ASN A 27 4.24 6.03 27.69
CA ASN A 27 3.35 6.17 28.84
C ASN A 27 4.10 5.89 30.13
N ILE A 28 3.61 6.44 31.26
CA ILE A 28 4.12 6.20 32.60
C ILE A 28 2.97 5.81 33.52
N ARG A 29 3.23 4.89 34.44
CA ARG A 29 2.32 4.54 35.52
C ARG A 29 3.10 4.19 36.79
N SER A 30 2.57 4.53 37.97
CA SER A 30 3.24 4.23 39.23
C SER A 30 2.37 3.41 40.18
N ILE A 31 3.02 2.58 40.99
CA ILE A 31 2.38 1.81 42.07
C ILE A 31 3.37 1.74 43.23
N GLY A 32 3.17 2.64 44.22
CA GLY A 32 3.97 2.67 45.43
C GLY A 32 5.46 2.99 45.22
N LYS A 33 6.33 2.01 45.44
CA LYS A 33 7.79 2.17 45.30
C LYS A 33 8.32 1.72 43.96
N ILE A 34 7.44 1.46 43.01
CA ILE A 34 7.75 0.99 41.67
C ILE A 34 6.98 1.84 40.67
N TRP A 35 7.63 2.28 39.62
CA TRP A 35 6.95 2.86 38.50
C TRP A 35 7.41 2.21 37.20
N PHE A 36 6.55 2.32 36.19
CA PHE A 36 6.71 1.68 34.91
C PHE A 36 6.74 2.74 33.83
N ILE A 37 7.70 2.64 32.93
CA ILE A 37 7.77 3.40 31.70
C ILE A 37 7.44 2.48 30.54
N ILE A 38 6.43 2.81 29.76
CA ILE A 38 6.30 2.22 28.45
C ILE A 38 7.16 3.06 27.51
N PHE A 39 8.17 2.44 27.00
CA PHE A 39 9.19 3.02 26.16
C PHE A 39 9.01 2.52 24.71
N ARG A 40 9.19 3.39 23.74
CA ARG A 40 9.23 3.00 22.33
C ARG A 40 10.54 3.42 21.70
N ASP A 41 11.05 2.56 20.83
CA ASP A 41 12.01 2.92 19.81
C ASP A 41 11.39 2.77 18.41
N GLY A 42 12.17 2.86 17.35
CA GLY A 42 11.65 2.62 16.00
C GLY A 42 11.21 1.17 15.75
N THR A 43 11.50 0.21 16.64
CA THR A 43 11.29 -1.24 16.41
C THR A 43 10.16 -1.84 17.23
N GLY A 44 9.73 -1.20 18.31
CA GLY A 44 8.68 -1.73 19.16
C GLY A 44 8.40 -0.90 20.41
N LEU A 45 7.65 -1.53 21.32
CA LEU A 45 7.35 -1.04 22.66
C LEU A 45 7.91 -1.99 23.69
N LEU A 46 8.39 -1.43 24.79
CA LEU A 46 8.97 -2.17 25.92
C LEU A 46 8.45 -1.60 27.24
N GLN A 47 8.16 -2.47 28.20
CA GLN A 47 7.98 -2.06 29.58
C GLN A 47 9.34 -1.97 30.27
N GLY A 48 9.67 -0.79 30.81
CA GLY A 48 10.76 -0.60 31.75
C GLY A 48 10.22 -0.56 33.17
N VAL A 49 10.90 -1.20 34.10
CA VAL A 49 10.55 -1.24 35.54
C VAL A 49 11.59 -0.47 36.32
N VAL A 50 11.17 0.56 37.02
CA VAL A 50 12.04 1.41 37.87
C VAL A 50 11.68 1.14 39.33
N VAL A 51 12.61 0.54 40.05
CA VAL A 51 12.44 0.16 41.45
C VAL A 51 13.31 1.05 42.35
N LYS A 52 12.72 1.61 43.43
CA LYS A 52 13.47 2.39 44.38
C LYS A 52 14.59 1.59 45.03
N GLY A 53 15.83 2.07 44.88
CA GLY A 53 17.03 1.39 45.38
C GLY A 53 17.71 0.42 44.43
N GLU A 54 17.07 0.07 43.29
CA GLU A 54 17.71 -0.64 42.16
C GLU A 54 18.12 0.37 41.06
N ALA A 55 17.26 1.33 40.75
CA ALA A 55 17.63 2.46 39.91
C ALA A 55 18.35 3.55 40.71
N SER A 56 19.09 4.42 40.02
CA SER A 56 19.67 5.62 40.64
C SER A 56 18.59 6.52 41.22
N ASP A 57 18.89 7.22 42.32
CA ASP A 57 17.93 8.13 42.95
C ASP A 57 17.47 9.22 41.99
N GLU A 58 18.37 9.72 41.15
CA GLU A 58 18.05 10.69 40.08
C GLU A 58 17.04 10.10 39.09
N SER A 59 17.30 8.87 38.60
CA SER A 59 16.37 8.20 37.66
C SER A 59 15.01 7.88 38.31
N PHE A 60 15.00 7.52 39.60
CA PHE A 60 13.76 7.26 40.30
C PHE A 60 12.91 8.55 40.47
N ALA A 61 13.53 9.70 40.67
CA ALA A 61 12.85 10.99 40.81
C ALA A 61 12.18 11.47 39.51
N LEU A 62 12.65 11.01 38.33
CA LEU A 62 12.09 11.41 37.04
C LEU A 62 10.63 11.02 36.81
N GLU A 63 10.04 10.17 37.68
CA GLU A 63 8.62 9.80 37.59
C GLU A 63 7.67 11.03 37.48
N GLN A 64 7.99 12.11 38.17
CA GLN A 64 7.19 13.33 38.21
C GLN A 64 7.53 14.35 37.12
N GLU A 65 8.64 14.14 36.41
CA GLU A 65 9.21 15.10 35.47
C GLU A 65 9.03 14.65 34.02
N LEU A 66 8.95 13.33 33.79
CA LEU A 66 8.84 12.78 32.45
C LEU A 66 7.41 12.88 31.92
N HIS A 67 7.32 13.26 30.65
CA HIS A 67 6.08 13.39 29.91
C HIS A 67 6.06 12.45 28.70
N GLN A 68 4.87 12.21 28.16
CA GLN A 68 4.70 11.48 26.90
C GLN A 68 5.50 12.16 25.79
N GLU A 69 6.27 11.36 25.03
CA GLU A 69 7.16 11.79 23.96
C GLU A 69 8.47 12.47 24.38
N ASP A 70 8.79 12.56 25.68
CA ASP A 70 10.15 12.90 26.08
C ASP A 70 11.13 11.89 25.45
N SER A 71 12.25 12.39 24.93
CA SER A 71 13.29 11.53 24.39
C SER A 71 14.32 11.17 25.45
N VAL A 72 14.58 9.88 25.60
CA VAL A 72 15.41 9.34 26.68
C VAL A 72 16.39 8.26 26.19
N ILE A 73 17.49 8.14 26.93
CA ILE A 73 18.38 6.98 26.89
C ILE A 73 18.17 6.23 28.20
N ILE A 74 17.80 4.95 28.10
CA ILE A 74 17.60 4.10 29.26
C ILE A 74 18.62 2.97 29.27
N THR A 75 19.16 2.65 30.46
CA THR A 75 20.02 1.51 30.65
C THR A 75 19.46 0.57 31.71
N GLY A 76 19.64 -0.71 31.52
CA GLY A 76 19.14 -1.70 32.47
C GLY A 76 19.35 -3.13 32.02
N THR A 77 18.88 -4.06 32.86
CA THR A 77 19.02 -5.50 32.65
C THR A 77 17.78 -6.04 31.95
N VAL A 78 17.97 -6.75 30.83
CA VAL A 78 16.88 -7.42 30.10
C VAL A 78 16.36 -8.60 30.92
N ARG A 79 15.05 -8.65 31.15
CA ARG A 79 14.38 -9.73 31.89
C ARG A 79 13.30 -10.35 31.01
N LYS A 80 13.15 -11.66 31.04
CA LYS A 80 12.02 -12.34 30.40
C LYS A 80 10.78 -12.16 31.26
N GLU A 81 9.69 -11.67 30.66
CA GLU A 81 8.39 -11.48 31.30
C GLU A 81 7.28 -11.70 30.28
N SER A 82 6.62 -12.84 30.39
CA SER A 82 5.64 -13.29 29.40
C SER A 82 4.37 -12.41 29.32
N ARG A 83 4.11 -11.59 30.34
CA ARG A 83 2.97 -10.65 30.37
C ARG A 83 3.31 -9.28 29.75
N SER A 84 4.60 -9.02 29.54
CA SER A 84 5.06 -7.78 28.93
C SER A 84 4.98 -7.88 27.39
N VAL A 85 4.78 -6.74 26.75
CA VAL A 85 4.77 -6.65 25.29
C VAL A 85 6.09 -7.18 24.74
N GLY A 86 6.03 -8.13 23.80
CA GLY A 86 7.24 -8.76 23.24
C GLY A 86 7.91 -9.82 24.13
N GLY A 87 7.31 -10.14 25.31
CA GLY A 87 7.82 -11.19 26.21
C GLY A 87 9.04 -10.80 27.04
N TYR A 88 9.45 -9.53 27.03
CA TYR A 88 10.60 -9.00 27.75
C TYR A 88 10.26 -7.68 28.44
N GLU A 89 11.02 -7.38 29.50
CA GLU A 89 11.02 -6.07 30.17
C GLU A 89 12.46 -5.65 30.49
N LEU A 90 12.65 -4.37 30.79
CA LEU A 90 13.93 -3.83 31.21
C LEU A 90 13.87 -3.44 32.69
N GLY A 91 14.67 -4.09 33.55
CA GLY A 91 14.93 -3.59 34.91
C GLY A 91 15.84 -2.36 34.79
N ILE A 92 15.26 -1.18 34.91
CA ILE A 92 15.96 0.09 34.64
C ILE A 92 16.92 0.42 35.76
N LYS A 93 18.16 0.80 35.41
CA LYS A 93 19.25 1.28 36.29
C LYS A 93 19.39 2.80 36.19
N GLU A 94 19.40 3.30 34.95
CA GLU A 94 19.55 4.74 34.69
C GLU A 94 18.65 5.20 33.56
N ILE A 95 18.14 6.43 33.70
CA ILE A 95 17.43 7.17 32.68
C ILE A 95 18.12 8.51 32.48
N LYS A 96 18.53 8.77 31.25
CA LYS A 96 19.06 10.07 30.84
C LYS A 96 18.07 10.74 29.92
N VAL A 97 17.54 11.88 30.33
CA VAL A 97 16.71 12.70 29.45
C VAL A 97 17.59 13.37 28.40
N VAL A 98 17.21 13.21 27.14
CA VAL A 98 17.86 13.85 26.00
C VAL A 98 17.17 15.18 25.71
N ASN A 99 15.83 15.17 25.70
CA ASN A 99 15.01 16.37 25.53
C ASN A 99 13.63 16.17 26.14
N HIS A 100 13.16 17.16 26.87
CA HIS A 100 11.78 17.25 27.31
C HIS A 100 10.88 17.84 26.22
N VAL A 101 9.64 17.40 26.17
CA VAL A 101 8.63 18.08 25.36
C VAL A 101 8.40 19.50 25.86
N THR A 102 8.19 20.44 24.96
CA THR A 102 7.94 21.84 25.29
C THR A 102 6.44 22.14 25.52
N GLU A 103 5.58 21.22 25.03
CA GLU A 103 4.12 21.31 25.16
C GLU A 103 3.55 19.89 25.32
N GLU A 104 2.33 19.78 25.84
CA GLU A 104 1.63 18.50 25.97
C GLU A 104 1.43 17.86 24.58
N PHE A 105 1.75 16.56 24.47
CA PHE A 105 1.57 15.83 23.23
C PHE A 105 0.08 15.74 22.87
N PRO A 106 -0.34 16.19 21.68
CA PRO A 106 -1.77 16.39 21.38
C PRO A 106 -2.56 15.08 21.23
N ILE A 107 -1.90 13.97 20.94
CA ILE A 107 -2.56 12.67 20.76
C ILE A 107 -2.46 11.89 22.07
N SER A 108 -3.49 11.98 22.88
CA SER A 108 -3.60 11.22 24.13
C SER A 108 -4.09 9.79 23.88
N HIS A 109 -4.21 8.98 24.94
CA HIS A 109 -4.76 7.61 24.88
C HIS A 109 -6.29 7.54 24.75
N LYS A 110 -6.98 8.67 24.60
CA LYS A 110 -8.42 8.75 24.33
C LYS A 110 -8.71 8.57 22.86
N GLU A 111 -9.95 8.25 22.51
CA GLU A 111 -10.38 8.27 21.11
C GLU A 111 -10.35 9.70 20.56
N HIS A 112 -9.82 9.82 19.36
CA HIS A 112 -9.73 11.07 18.60
C HIS A 112 -10.47 10.93 17.27
N GLY A 113 -11.12 11.99 16.83
CA GLY A 113 -11.78 12.05 15.54
C GLY A 113 -10.79 11.94 14.38
N ALA A 114 -11.25 11.39 13.25
CA ALA A 114 -10.42 11.16 12.08
C ALA A 114 -9.76 12.44 11.55
N ASP A 115 -10.48 13.56 11.54
CA ASP A 115 -9.94 14.85 11.08
C ASP A 115 -8.81 15.38 11.95
N PHE A 116 -8.95 15.26 13.28
CA PHE A 116 -7.90 15.62 14.22
C PHE A 116 -6.64 14.78 13.99
N LEU A 117 -6.80 13.46 13.88
CA LEU A 117 -5.67 12.54 13.63
C LEU A 117 -5.00 12.83 12.28
N MET A 118 -5.77 13.13 11.27
CA MET A 118 -5.23 13.50 9.96
C MET A 118 -4.52 14.84 9.97
N SER A 119 -4.99 15.82 10.74
CA SER A 119 -4.31 17.12 10.90
C SER A 119 -3.03 17.01 11.73
N ASN A 120 -2.90 15.94 12.52
CA ASN A 120 -1.71 15.59 13.28
C ASN A 120 -1.01 14.34 12.70
N ARG A 121 -1.10 14.12 11.40
CA ARG A 121 -0.63 12.88 10.74
C ARG A 121 0.84 12.58 11.03
N HIS A 122 1.71 13.56 11.02
CA HIS A 122 3.13 13.47 11.34
C HIS A 122 3.41 12.96 12.76
N LEU A 123 2.50 13.25 13.72
CA LEU A 123 2.56 12.73 15.08
C LEU A 123 1.84 11.38 15.19
N TRP A 124 0.71 11.23 14.52
CA TRP A 124 -0.07 10.00 14.55
C TRP A 124 0.69 8.76 14.04
N LEU A 125 1.65 8.93 13.13
CA LEU A 125 2.56 7.86 12.69
C LEU A 125 3.29 7.17 13.85
N ARG A 126 3.42 7.81 15.02
CA ARG A 126 4.04 7.26 16.24
C ARG A 126 3.15 6.25 16.96
N SER A 127 1.85 6.20 16.64
CA SER A 127 0.91 5.27 17.27
C SER A 127 1.18 3.81 16.86
N LYS A 128 0.84 2.86 17.76
CA LYS A 128 1.00 1.42 17.50
C LYS A 128 0.34 0.99 16.20
N ARG A 129 -0.92 1.44 15.98
CA ARG A 129 -1.70 1.08 14.80
C ARG A 129 -1.05 1.58 13.50
N GLN A 130 -0.66 2.86 13.45
CA GLN A 130 -0.07 3.42 12.25
C GLN A 130 1.32 2.85 11.96
N ASN A 131 2.11 2.60 13.01
CA ASN A 131 3.40 1.93 12.90
C ASN A 131 3.22 0.52 12.30
N ALA A 132 2.24 -0.26 12.78
CA ALA A 132 1.95 -1.59 12.27
C ALA A 132 1.55 -1.54 10.77
N ILE A 133 0.64 -0.63 10.38
CA ILE A 133 0.24 -0.47 8.97
C ILE A 133 1.46 -0.14 8.09
N MET A 134 2.31 0.79 8.52
CA MET A 134 3.50 1.18 7.73
C MET A 134 4.54 0.06 7.62
N ARG A 135 4.65 -0.80 8.63
CA ARG A 135 5.52 -2.00 8.58
C ARG A 135 4.98 -3.05 7.61
N VAL A 136 3.67 -3.30 7.64
CA VAL A 136 3.02 -4.18 6.65
C VAL A 136 3.20 -3.60 5.24
N ARG A 137 2.97 -2.28 5.05
CA ARG A 137 3.23 -1.60 3.78
C ARG A 137 4.67 -1.80 3.30
N HIS A 138 5.65 -1.59 4.19
CA HIS A 138 7.07 -1.82 3.86
C HIS A 138 7.32 -3.25 3.37
N GLN A 139 6.74 -4.25 4.05
CA GLN A 139 6.92 -5.65 3.68
C GLN A 139 6.21 -5.99 2.36
N ILE A 140 5.05 -5.39 2.08
CA ILE A 140 4.37 -5.51 0.77
C ILE A 140 5.25 -4.94 -0.34
N VAL A 141 5.79 -3.72 -0.17
CA VAL A 141 6.70 -3.09 -1.15
C VAL A 141 7.92 -3.95 -1.41
N LYS A 142 8.51 -4.51 -0.34
CA LYS A 142 9.63 -5.44 -0.49
C LYS A 142 9.24 -6.70 -1.25
N ALA A 143 8.11 -7.31 -0.92
CA ALA A 143 7.62 -8.52 -1.58
C ALA A 143 7.35 -8.29 -3.07
N ILE A 144 6.78 -7.15 -3.44
CA ILE A 144 6.55 -6.77 -4.83
C ILE A 144 7.88 -6.73 -5.62
N ARG A 145 8.89 -6.04 -5.07
CA ARG A 145 10.20 -5.94 -5.72
C ARG A 145 10.90 -7.30 -5.81
N ASP A 146 10.93 -8.05 -4.71
CA ASP A 146 11.51 -9.39 -4.67
C ASP A 146 10.84 -10.31 -5.71
N PHE A 147 9.51 -10.21 -5.89
CA PHE A 147 8.78 -11.01 -6.87
C PHE A 147 9.23 -10.70 -8.30
N PHE A 148 9.22 -9.44 -8.71
CA PHE A 148 9.58 -9.07 -10.07
C PHE A 148 11.06 -9.30 -10.37
N ASP A 149 11.95 -8.90 -9.47
CA ASP A 149 13.40 -9.05 -9.64
C ASP A 149 13.79 -10.54 -9.78
N THR A 150 13.20 -11.42 -8.95
CA THR A 150 13.49 -12.88 -9.03
C THR A 150 12.87 -13.57 -10.23
N ASN A 151 11.85 -12.97 -10.87
CA ASN A 151 11.23 -13.50 -12.09
C ASN A 151 11.77 -12.86 -13.38
N GLY A 152 12.88 -12.14 -13.29
CA GLY A 152 13.62 -11.60 -14.42
C GLY A 152 12.99 -10.36 -15.05
N PHE A 153 12.23 -9.59 -14.29
CA PHE A 153 11.78 -8.27 -14.72
C PHE A 153 12.87 -7.23 -14.46
N THR A 154 12.94 -6.25 -15.34
CA THR A 154 13.82 -5.08 -15.17
C THR A 154 13.01 -3.90 -14.66
N LEU A 155 13.46 -3.27 -13.54
CA LEU A 155 12.86 -2.03 -13.06
C LEU A 155 13.23 -0.87 -14.00
N ILE A 156 12.22 -0.23 -14.56
CA ILE A 156 12.36 0.95 -15.42
C ILE A 156 11.47 2.06 -14.86
N ASP A 157 12.08 3.12 -14.36
CA ASP A 157 11.34 4.26 -13.82
C ASP A 157 10.63 5.04 -14.94
N SER A 158 9.34 5.27 -14.77
CA SER A 158 8.55 6.08 -15.69
C SER A 158 8.58 7.56 -15.26
N PRO A 159 8.53 8.53 -16.20
CA PRO A 159 8.52 9.94 -15.84
C PRO A 159 7.23 10.34 -15.12
N ILE A 160 7.36 11.24 -14.14
CA ILE A 160 6.22 11.82 -13.41
C ILE A 160 5.55 12.91 -14.24
N PHE A 161 6.33 13.73 -14.95
CA PHE A 161 5.80 14.72 -15.90
C PHE A 161 5.56 14.07 -17.25
N THR A 162 4.37 14.22 -17.78
CA THR A 162 3.98 13.63 -19.07
C THR A 162 3.18 14.61 -19.92
N GLY A 163 3.22 14.43 -21.23
CA GLY A 163 2.33 15.09 -22.17
C GLY A 163 1.09 14.29 -22.53
N ASN A 164 0.94 13.06 -21.99
CA ASN A 164 -0.09 12.09 -22.35
C ASN A 164 -1.10 11.86 -21.25
N ALA A 165 -2.38 11.71 -21.62
CA ALA A 165 -3.41 11.13 -20.78
C ALA A 165 -3.43 9.61 -20.97
N VAL A 166 -3.63 8.84 -19.88
CA VAL A 166 -3.77 7.38 -19.88
C VAL A 166 -5.19 6.99 -19.48
N GLU A 167 -5.70 7.56 -18.40
CA GLU A 167 -6.99 7.24 -17.77
C GLU A 167 -8.08 8.31 -18.04
N GLY A 168 -7.90 9.10 -19.11
CA GLY A 168 -8.82 10.20 -19.46
C GLY A 168 -8.31 11.59 -19.09
N THR A 169 -8.72 12.59 -19.87
CA THR A 169 -8.22 13.97 -19.78
C THR A 169 -8.79 14.76 -18.61
N THR A 170 -9.95 14.39 -18.10
CA THR A 170 -10.68 15.14 -17.05
C THR A 170 -10.10 14.95 -15.64
N THR A 171 -9.21 13.99 -15.45
CA THR A 171 -8.62 13.64 -14.15
C THR A 171 -7.11 13.95 -14.07
N LEU A 172 -6.60 14.81 -14.95
CA LEU A 172 -5.20 15.26 -14.99
C LEU A 172 -4.96 16.45 -14.06
N PHE A 173 -3.85 16.42 -13.32
CA PHE A 173 -3.28 17.61 -12.70
C PHE A 173 -2.35 18.28 -13.71
N GLU A 174 -2.73 19.47 -14.18
CA GLU A 174 -1.90 20.27 -15.07
C GLU A 174 -0.82 21.03 -14.28
N VAL A 175 0.37 21.13 -14.86
CA VAL A 175 1.52 21.81 -14.28
C VAL A 175 2.15 22.72 -15.33
N ASP A 176 2.49 23.93 -14.95
CA ASP A 176 3.31 24.83 -15.77
C ASP A 176 4.71 24.24 -15.95
N TYR A 177 5.03 23.87 -17.20
CA TYR A 177 6.31 23.26 -17.53
C TYR A 177 7.06 24.14 -18.53
N PHE A 178 7.77 25.15 -18.00
CA PHE A 178 8.46 26.18 -18.78
C PHE A 178 7.51 26.90 -19.76
N GLU A 179 7.68 26.71 -21.07
CA GLU A 179 6.89 27.38 -22.13
C GLU A 179 5.66 26.52 -22.58
N ARG A 180 5.36 25.43 -21.92
CA ARG A 180 4.25 24.52 -22.26
C ARG A 180 3.64 23.89 -21.02
N SER A 181 2.43 23.33 -21.17
CA SER A 181 1.81 22.51 -20.13
C SER A 181 2.39 21.10 -20.10
N ALA A 182 2.51 20.54 -18.91
CA ALA A 182 2.70 19.12 -18.64
C ALA A 182 1.63 18.65 -17.64
N TYR A 183 1.53 17.35 -17.47
CA TYR A 183 0.61 16.76 -16.51
C TYR A 183 1.36 15.84 -15.56
N LEU A 184 0.86 15.70 -14.32
CA LEU A 184 1.30 14.65 -13.42
C LEU A 184 0.75 13.30 -13.92
N THR A 185 1.60 12.29 -13.96
CA THR A 185 1.27 10.99 -14.56
C THR A 185 0.13 10.28 -13.83
N GLN A 186 -0.79 9.68 -14.58
CA GLN A 186 -1.83 8.81 -14.06
C GLN A 186 -1.40 7.34 -14.00
N SER A 187 -0.34 6.96 -14.74
CA SER A 187 0.19 5.61 -14.89
C SER A 187 1.52 5.64 -15.62
N GLY A 188 2.40 4.71 -15.32
CA GLY A 188 3.64 4.50 -16.06
C GLY A 188 3.49 3.57 -17.28
N GLN A 189 2.31 3.01 -17.51
CA GLN A 189 2.05 1.94 -18.48
C GLN A 189 2.61 2.23 -19.88
N LEU A 190 2.31 3.38 -20.47
CA LEU A 190 2.74 3.67 -21.85
C LEU A 190 4.27 3.63 -22.00
N TYR A 191 5.01 4.04 -20.97
CA TYR A 191 6.48 3.96 -20.94
C TYR A 191 6.97 2.54 -20.68
N GLN A 192 6.22 1.74 -19.90
CA GLN A 192 6.54 0.34 -19.66
C GLN A 192 6.34 -0.49 -20.92
N GLU A 193 5.38 -0.17 -21.80
CA GLU A 193 5.25 -0.81 -23.11
C GLU A 193 6.52 -0.59 -23.97
N ALA A 194 7.11 0.61 -23.92
CA ALA A 194 8.41 0.85 -24.56
C ALA A 194 9.53 0.07 -23.86
N GLY A 195 9.50 -0.03 -22.55
CA GLY A 195 10.44 -0.86 -21.77
C GLY A 195 10.33 -2.34 -22.14
N ALA A 196 9.13 -2.88 -22.26
CA ALA A 196 8.89 -4.28 -22.60
C ALA A 196 9.44 -4.64 -23.99
N THR A 197 9.36 -3.75 -24.97
CA THR A 197 9.96 -3.99 -26.31
C THR A 197 11.49 -3.99 -26.28
N ALA A 198 12.11 -3.39 -25.27
CA ALA A 198 13.57 -3.33 -25.13
C ALA A 198 14.13 -4.44 -24.22
N PHE A 199 13.41 -4.82 -23.16
CA PHE A 199 13.89 -5.72 -22.11
C PHE A 199 13.06 -7.01 -21.97
N GLY A 200 11.97 -7.16 -22.71
CA GLY A 200 11.06 -8.30 -22.66
C GLY A 200 10.06 -8.24 -21.51
N LYS A 201 10.55 -8.08 -20.28
CA LYS A 201 9.72 -7.92 -19.07
C LYS A 201 10.23 -6.75 -18.24
N THR A 202 9.37 -5.77 -18.00
CA THR A 202 9.71 -4.58 -17.19
C THR A 202 8.64 -4.31 -16.15
N TYR A 203 8.97 -3.50 -15.16
CA TYR A 203 8.00 -2.92 -14.27
C TYR A 203 8.45 -1.53 -13.82
N CYS A 204 7.51 -0.64 -13.52
CA CYS A 204 7.78 0.55 -12.72
C CYS A 204 7.10 0.44 -11.35
N PHE A 205 7.58 1.20 -10.39
CA PHE A 205 6.98 1.30 -9.08
C PHE A 205 7.12 2.73 -8.59
N GLY A 206 6.09 3.52 -8.80
CA GLY A 206 6.15 4.95 -8.58
C GLY A 206 4.81 5.60 -8.20
N PRO A 207 4.84 6.90 -7.91
CA PRO A 207 3.65 7.67 -7.62
C PRO A 207 2.82 7.90 -8.88
N THR A 208 1.51 7.90 -8.71
CA THR A 208 0.50 8.25 -9.72
C THR A 208 -0.48 9.26 -9.15
N PHE A 209 -1.07 10.06 -10.03
CA PHE A 209 -1.88 11.21 -9.65
C PHE A 209 -3.19 11.23 -10.42
N ARG A 210 -4.31 11.37 -9.71
CA ARG A 210 -5.64 11.48 -10.32
C ARG A 210 -6.40 12.62 -9.68
N ALA A 211 -6.80 13.60 -10.50
CA ALA A 211 -7.56 14.78 -10.07
C ALA A 211 -9.07 14.48 -9.92
N GLU A 212 -9.40 13.29 -9.50
CA GLU A 212 -10.78 12.86 -9.31
C GLU A 212 -11.43 13.56 -8.11
N LYS A 213 -12.60 14.17 -8.33
CA LYS A 213 -13.39 14.83 -7.28
C LYS A 213 -14.21 13.81 -6.47
N SER A 214 -13.57 12.75 -6.00
CA SER A 214 -14.20 11.68 -5.22
C SER A 214 -13.98 11.84 -3.72
N LYS A 215 -15.05 11.71 -2.93
CA LYS A 215 -15.03 11.74 -1.46
C LYS A 215 -15.13 10.34 -0.84
N THR A 216 -14.93 9.28 -1.59
CA THR A 216 -15.07 7.91 -1.09
C THR A 216 -13.91 7.51 -0.18
N ARG A 217 -14.09 6.42 0.55
CA ARG A 217 -13.06 5.83 1.42
C ARG A 217 -11.92 5.14 0.66
N ARG A 218 -12.04 5.01 -0.68
CA ARG A 218 -11.15 4.24 -1.55
C ARG A 218 -10.32 5.12 -2.51
N HIS A 219 -10.40 6.47 -2.39
CA HIS A 219 -9.72 7.39 -3.31
C HIS A 219 -8.70 8.28 -2.59
N LEU A 220 -7.55 8.42 -3.23
CA LEU A 220 -6.50 9.38 -2.97
C LEU A 220 -6.18 10.11 -4.27
N THR A 221 -5.72 11.34 -4.21
CA THR A 221 -5.27 12.10 -5.39
C THR A 221 -3.83 11.82 -5.77
N GLU A 222 -3.05 11.27 -4.83
CA GLU A 222 -1.69 10.77 -4.99
C GLU A 222 -1.59 9.40 -4.32
N PHE A 223 -1.12 8.40 -5.06
CA PHE A 223 -0.97 7.02 -4.58
C PHE A 223 0.15 6.32 -5.36
N TRP A 224 0.51 5.11 -4.96
CA TRP A 224 1.58 4.36 -5.59
C TRP A 224 1.05 3.17 -6.37
N MET A 225 1.60 2.97 -7.56
CA MET A 225 1.32 1.79 -8.37
C MET A 225 2.59 1.03 -8.69
N VAL A 226 2.47 -0.29 -8.79
CA VAL A 226 3.42 -1.13 -9.48
C VAL A 226 2.78 -1.60 -10.77
N GLU A 227 3.49 -1.43 -11.89
CA GLU A 227 2.95 -1.63 -13.23
C GLU A 227 3.95 -2.43 -14.06
N PRO A 228 3.83 -3.79 -14.07
CA PRO A 228 4.57 -4.65 -14.98
C PRO A 228 4.00 -4.60 -16.39
N GLU A 229 4.89 -4.79 -17.38
CA GLU A 229 4.54 -4.96 -18.78
C GLU A 229 5.43 -6.04 -19.40
N MET A 230 4.84 -6.93 -20.21
CA MET A 230 5.48 -8.16 -20.68
C MET A 230 5.22 -8.38 -22.16
N ALA A 231 6.29 -8.45 -22.94
CA ALA A 231 6.23 -8.82 -24.37
C ALA A 231 5.91 -10.31 -24.53
N TYR A 232 5.16 -10.65 -25.58
CA TYR A 232 4.70 -12.01 -25.93
C TYR A 232 3.80 -12.67 -24.89
N VAL A 233 3.12 -11.90 -24.08
CA VAL A 233 2.17 -12.35 -23.06
C VAL A 233 0.75 -11.97 -23.46
N ASP A 234 -0.16 -12.92 -23.44
CA ASP A 234 -1.59 -12.74 -23.68
C ASP A 234 -2.36 -12.42 -22.39
N LEU A 235 -3.68 -12.29 -22.49
CA LEU A 235 -4.54 -12.00 -21.33
C LEU A 235 -4.48 -13.11 -20.27
N ASP A 236 -4.47 -14.38 -20.67
CA ASP A 236 -4.54 -15.51 -19.72
C ASP A 236 -3.24 -15.66 -18.93
N GLU A 237 -2.11 -15.46 -19.58
CA GLU A 237 -0.81 -15.44 -18.92
C GLU A 237 -0.67 -14.18 -18.02
N ASN A 238 -1.18 -13.03 -18.46
CA ASN A 238 -1.21 -11.80 -17.66
C ASN A 238 -2.00 -11.99 -16.35
N MET A 239 -3.16 -12.63 -16.41
CA MET A 239 -3.92 -13.00 -15.20
C MET A 239 -3.14 -13.93 -14.27
N THR A 240 -2.37 -14.85 -14.84
CA THR A 240 -1.51 -15.78 -14.07
C THR A 240 -0.38 -15.02 -13.37
N TRP A 241 0.25 -14.05 -14.01
CA TRP A 241 1.23 -13.17 -13.36
C TRP A 241 0.61 -12.36 -12.21
N ALA A 242 -0.57 -11.80 -12.41
CA ALA A 242 -1.27 -11.00 -11.40
C ALA A 242 -1.64 -11.84 -10.15
N GLU A 243 -2.22 -13.03 -10.32
CA GLU A 243 -2.58 -13.89 -9.18
C GLU A 243 -1.36 -14.41 -8.41
N ASN A 244 -0.27 -14.75 -9.13
CA ASN A 244 0.97 -15.18 -8.50
C ASN A 244 1.64 -14.05 -7.69
N LEU A 245 1.63 -12.81 -8.18
CA LEU A 245 2.09 -11.65 -7.43
C LEU A 245 1.32 -11.48 -6.13
N VAL A 246 -0.01 -11.49 -6.19
CA VAL A 246 -0.85 -11.31 -5.00
C VAL A 246 -0.66 -12.45 -4.00
N GLY A 247 -0.63 -13.70 -4.46
CA GLY A 247 -0.34 -14.86 -3.63
C GLY A 247 1.03 -14.76 -2.94
N TYR A 248 2.05 -14.32 -3.69
CA TYR A 248 3.40 -14.10 -3.13
C TYR A 248 3.43 -13.00 -2.07
N ILE A 249 2.77 -11.85 -2.31
CA ILE A 249 2.68 -10.77 -1.34
C ILE A 249 2.06 -11.28 -0.04
N VAL A 250 0.91 -11.97 -0.12
CA VAL A 250 0.19 -12.49 1.05
C VAL A 250 1.04 -13.52 1.81
N ASP A 251 1.71 -14.45 1.12
CA ASP A 251 2.64 -15.40 1.75
C ASP A 251 3.76 -14.69 2.54
N LYS A 252 4.34 -13.62 1.98
CA LYS A 252 5.43 -12.87 2.63
C LYS A 252 4.96 -12.11 3.86
N VAL A 253 3.80 -11.45 3.80
CA VAL A 253 3.30 -10.70 4.96
C VAL A 253 2.84 -11.64 6.08
N LEU A 254 2.23 -12.78 5.77
CA LEU A 254 1.89 -13.80 6.76
C LEU A 254 3.12 -14.35 7.48
N LYS A 255 4.25 -14.49 6.78
CA LYS A 255 5.51 -14.95 7.38
C LYS A 255 6.25 -13.89 8.20
N LYS A 256 6.01 -12.60 7.95
CA LYS A 256 6.86 -11.51 8.47
C LYS A 256 6.15 -10.50 9.35
N CYS A 257 4.81 -10.42 9.31
CA CYS A 257 4.02 -9.35 9.93
C CYS A 257 2.99 -9.86 10.95
N ILE A 258 3.19 -11.03 11.54
CA ILE A 258 2.26 -11.57 12.56
C ILE A 258 2.09 -10.60 13.74
N PRO A 259 3.15 -10.00 14.32
CA PRO A 259 2.99 -9.05 15.42
C PRO A 259 2.20 -7.79 15.01
N GLU A 260 2.38 -7.33 13.78
CA GLU A 260 1.63 -6.19 13.24
C GLU A 260 0.15 -6.54 13.05
N PHE A 261 -0.17 -7.75 12.59
CA PHE A 261 -1.56 -8.23 12.46
C PHE A 261 -2.25 -8.38 13.82
N GLU A 262 -1.55 -8.79 14.87
CA GLU A 262 -2.08 -8.79 16.25
C GLU A 262 -2.44 -7.37 16.70
N VAL A 263 -1.58 -6.37 16.46
CA VAL A 263 -1.87 -4.96 16.77
C VAL A 263 -3.06 -4.42 15.99
N LEU A 264 -3.25 -4.89 14.76
CA LEU A 264 -4.34 -4.47 13.87
C LEU A 264 -5.64 -5.27 14.13
N GLU A 265 -5.60 -6.30 14.97
CA GLU A 265 -6.71 -7.24 15.19
C GLU A 265 -7.19 -7.87 13.87
N ARG A 266 -6.24 -8.12 12.96
CA ARG A 266 -6.52 -8.69 11.63
C ARG A 266 -6.77 -10.20 11.74
N ASP A 267 -7.89 -10.65 11.24
CA ASP A 267 -8.16 -12.09 11.08
C ASP A 267 -7.25 -12.67 9.99
N ILE A 268 -6.14 -13.29 10.41
CA ILE A 268 -5.15 -13.86 9.49
C ILE A 268 -5.68 -15.08 8.73
N LYS A 269 -6.71 -15.80 9.24
CA LYS A 269 -7.28 -16.97 8.54
C LYS A 269 -7.86 -16.58 7.18
N LYS A 270 -8.39 -15.37 7.05
CA LYS A 270 -8.86 -14.84 5.79
C LYS A 270 -7.73 -14.62 4.79
N LEU A 271 -6.53 -14.25 5.27
CA LEU A 271 -5.36 -14.12 4.42
C LEU A 271 -4.73 -15.48 4.08
N GLU A 272 -4.77 -16.44 5.00
CA GLU A 272 -4.28 -17.81 4.77
C GLU A 272 -5.04 -18.53 3.64
N ALA A 273 -6.30 -18.14 3.40
CA ALA A 273 -7.11 -18.68 2.30
C ALA A 273 -6.67 -18.16 0.91
N ILE A 274 -5.86 -17.09 0.85
CA ILE A 274 -5.45 -16.44 -0.40
C ILE A 274 -4.30 -17.22 -1.05
N VAL A 275 -4.65 -18.29 -1.73
CA VAL A 275 -3.70 -19.15 -2.46
C VAL A 275 -4.18 -19.29 -3.90
N PRO A 276 -3.32 -18.99 -4.91
CA PRO A 276 -3.67 -19.24 -6.31
C PRO A 276 -4.02 -20.73 -6.59
N PRO A 277 -4.81 -21.02 -7.64
CA PRO A 277 -5.39 -20.06 -8.57
C PRO A 277 -6.60 -19.34 -7.99
N PHE A 278 -6.85 -18.13 -8.54
CA PHE A 278 -8.04 -17.34 -8.20
C PHE A 278 -9.18 -17.58 -9.19
N PRO A 279 -10.45 -17.45 -8.77
CA PRO A 279 -11.58 -17.53 -9.67
C PRO A 279 -11.48 -16.50 -10.80
N ARG A 280 -11.73 -16.93 -12.04
CA ARG A 280 -11.80 -16.09 -13.25
C ARG A 280 -13.21 -16.18 -13.82
N MET A 281 -13.76 -15.05 -14.21
CA MET A 281 -15.07 -14.97 -14.83
C MET A 281 -15.11 -13.84 -15.85
N THR A 282 -15.96 -13.99 -16.86
CA THR A 282 -16.22 -12.93 -17.81
C THR A 282 -17.09 -11.83 -17.17
N TYR A 283 -17.08 -10.65 -17.80
CA TYR A 283 -17.98 -9.56 -17.41
C TYR A 283 -19.45 -10.00 -17.47
N ASP A 284 -19.83 -10.83 -18.45
CA ASP A 284 -21.17 -11.37 -18.59
C ASP A 284 -21.56 -12.23 -17.38
N GLU A 285 -20.68 -13.19 -16.99
CA GLU A 285 -20.91 -14.04 -15.82
C GLU A 285 -21.00 -13.22 -14.53
N ALA A 286 -20.15 -12.21 -14.36
CA ALA A 286 -20.21 -11.30 -13.23
C ALA A 286 -21.52 -10.50 -13.21
N SER A 287 -21.98 -10.02 -14.37
CA SER A 287 -23.23 -9.30 -14.53
C SER A 287 -24.45 -10.16 -14.17
N GLU A 288 -24.42 -11.45 -14.51
CA GLU A 288 -25.46 -12.41 -14.10
C GLU A 288 -25.49 -12.60 -12.58
N ILE A 289 -24.32 -12.69 -11.94
CA ILE A 289 -24.24 -12.77 -10.47
C ILE A 289 -24.85 -11.52 -9.83
N LEU A 290 -24.50 -10.32 -10.32
CA LEU A 290 -25.06 -9.07 -9.83
C LEU A 290 -26.58 -9.03 -9.95
N LYS A 291 -27.11 -9.37 -11.11
CA LYS A 291 -28.54 -9.42 -11.37
C LYS A 291 -29.28 -10.41 -10.46
N ASN A 292 -28.72 -11.61 -10.28
CA ASN A 292 -29.30 -12.66 -9.45
C ASN A 292 -29.31 -12.29 -7.95
N ASN A 293 -28.41 -11.38 -7.54
CA ASN A 293 -28.34 -10.85 -6.17
C ASN A 293 -29.06 -9.49 -6.01
N GLY A 294 -29.88 -9.09 -6.98
CA GLY A 294 -30.77 -7.92 -6.88
C GLY A 294 -30.08 -6.57 -7.04
N SER A 295 -28.93 -6.51 -7.70
CA SER A 295 -28.29 -5.24 -8.06
C SER A 295 -29.07 -4.53 -9.17
N ASP A 296 -29.20 -3.21 -9.07
CA ASP A 296 -29.78 -2.33 -10.09
C ASP A 296 -28.77 -2.03 -11.22
N PHE A 297 -27.68 -2.80 -11.29
CA PHE A 297 -26.61 -2.64 -12.25
C PHE A 297 -27.12 -2.65 -13.70
N GLN A 298 -26.63 -1.71 -14.50
CA GLN A 298 -26.94 -1.63 -15.92
C GLN A 298 -25.82 -2.26 -16.74
N TYR A 299 -26.13 -3.31 -17.50
CA TYR A 299 -25.17 -3.96 -18.39
C TYR A 299 -24.54 -2.96 -19.37
N GLY A 300 -23.25 -3.05 -19.58
CA GLY A 300 -22.47 -2.12 -20.39
C GLY A 300 -21.86 -0.95 -19.60
N SER A 301 -22.13 -0.87 -18.29
CA SER A 301 -21.48 0.10 -17.39
C SER A 301 -20.27 -0.52 -16.68
N ASP A 302 -19.38 0.33 -16.15
CA ASP A 302 -18.33 -0.12 -15.25
C ASP A 302 -18.90 -0.50 -13.87
N PHE A 303 -18.26 -1.42 -13.16
CA PHE A 303 -18.68 -1.79 -11.82
C PHE A 303 -18.27 -0.71 -10.82
N GLY A 304 -19.26 -0.22 -10.07
CA GLY A 304 -19.02 0.68 -8.97
C GLY A 304 -18.72 -0.05 -7.65
N ALA A 305 -18.49 0.71 -6.61
CA ALA A 305 -18.20 0.15 -5.29
C ALA A 305 -19.30 -0.79 -4.73
N PRO A 306 -20.61 -0.59 -4.97
CA PRO A 306 -21.64 -1.53 -4.57
C PRO A 306 -21.52 -2.88 -5.30
N GLU A 307 -21.30 -2.86 -6.62
CA GLU A 307 -21.17 -4.05 -7.46
C GLU A 307 -19.94 -4.85 -7.10
N GLU A 308 -18.78 -4.19 -6.98
CA GLU A 308 -17.53 -4.82 -6.51
C GLU A 308 -17.68 -5.46 -5.13
N THR A 309 -18.37 -4.80 -4.21
CA THR A 309 -18.62 -5.33 -2.85
C THR A 309 -19.48 -6.58 -2.93
N LEU A 310 -20.61 -6.53 -3.65
CA LEU A 310 -21.51 -7.65 -3.79
C LEU A 310 -20.83 -8.87 -4.43
N LEU A 311 -20.03 -8.64 -5.48
CA LEU A 311 -19.25 -9.71 -6.12
C LEU A 311 -18.20 -10.29 -5.17
N SER A 312 -17.46 -9.44 -4.47
CA SER A 312 -16.39 -9.87 -3.57
C SER A 312 -16.89 -10.66 -2.35
N GLU A 313 -18.12 -10.43 -1.92
CA GLU A 313 -18.76 -11.15 -0.80
C GLU A 313 -19.16 -12.59 -1.15
N GLN A 314 -19.16 -12.95 -2.44
CA GLN A 314 -19.45 -14.33 -2.88
C GLN A 314 -18.23 -15.24 -2.83
N PHE A 315 -17.03 -14.70 -2.56
CA PHE A 315 -15.78 -15.43 -2.66
C PHE A 315 -14.83 -15.11 -1.49
N ASP A 316 -14.10 -16.14 -1.03
CA ASP A 316 -13.06 -15.99 0.00
C ASP A 316 -11.70 -15.60 -0.56
N LYS A 317 -11.57 -15.51 -1.88
CA LYS A 317 -10.35 -15.17 -2.62
C LYS A 317 -10.59 -13.96 -3.53
N PRO A 318 -9.52 -13.26 -3.96
CA PRO A 318 -9.65 -12.31 -5.05
C PRO A 318 -10.25 -12.97 -6.28
N ILE A 319 -11.09 -12.26 -7.01
CA ILE A 319 -11.70 -12.70 -8.27
C ILE A 319 -11.15 -11.87 -9.42
N MET A 320 -11.01 -12.47 -10.60
CA MET A 320 -10.61 -11.77 -11.81
C MET A 320 -11.77 -11.73 -12.79
N ILE A 321 -12.18 -10.51 -13.16
CA ILE A 321 -13.24 -10.26 -14.13
C ILE A 321 -12.59 -9.78 -15.43
N HIS A 322 -12.87 -10.47 -16.52
CA HIS A 322 -12.23 -10.20 -17.80
C HIS A 322 -13.22 -10.10 -18.96
N ARG A 323 -12.73 -9.66 -20.13
CA ARG A 323 -13.54 -9.45 -21.34
C ARG A 323 -14.68 -8.47 -21.11
N TRP A 324 -14.30 -7.28 -20.77
CA TRP A 324 -15.20 -6.16 -20.52
C TRP A 324 -15.78 -5.59 -21.81
N PRO A 325 -16.97 -4.94 -21.77
CA PRO A 325 -17.43 -4.15 -22.90
C PRO A 325 -16.38 -3.13 -23.33
N ALA A 326 -16.08 -3.12 -24.59
CA ALA A 326 -14.95 -2.38 -25.11
C ALA A 326 -15.11 -0.85 -25.01
N ASP A 327 -16.34 -0.36 -24.99
CA ASP A 327 -16.66 1.08 -24.93
C ASP A 327 -16.36 1.71 -23.57
N ILE A 328 -16.27 0.88 -22.51
CA ILE A 328 -15.93 1.35 -21.16
C ILE A 328 -14.47 1.13 -20.79
N LYS A 329 -13.66 0.51 -21.67
CA LYS A 329 -12.22 0.32 -21.42
C LYS A 329 -11.37 1.28 -22.27
N ALA A 330 -10.17 1.54 -21.77
CA ALA A 330 -9.24 2.49 -22.36
C ALA A 330 -8.89 2.17 -23.83
N PHE A 331 -8.52 3.20 -24.58
CA PHE A 331 -8.23 3.13 -26.02
C PHE A 331 -7.16 2.11 -26.42
N TYR A 332 -6.26 1.79 -25.52
CA TYR A 332 -5.10 0.90 -25.74
C TYR A 332 -5.40 -0.59 -25.50
N MET A 333 -6.60 -0.97 -25.01
CA MET A 333 -6.94 -2.37 -24.78
C MET A 333 -7.24 -3.09 -26.09
N LYS A 334 -6.66 -4.29 -26.28
CA LYS A 334 -6.93 -5.14 -27.43
C LYS A 334 -8.37 -5.63 -27.41
N ARG A 335 -8.97 -5.74 -28.59
CA ARG A 335 -10.29 -6.36 -28.77
C ARG A 335 -10.16 -7.88 -28.75
N ASP A 336 -11.22 -8.56 -28.27
CA ASP A 336 -11.30 -10.02 -28.37
C ASP A 336 -11.47 -10.43 -29.85
N GLU A 337 -10.71 -11.41 -30.31
CA GLU A 337 -10.69 -11.85 -31.72
C GLU A 337 -12.01 -12.49 -32.16
N HIS A 338 -12.82 -12.96 -31.23
CA HIS A 338 -14.10 -13.61 -31.51
C HIS A 338 -15.29 -12.67 -31.34
N ASN A 339 -15.10 -11.56 -30.61
CA ASN A 339 -16.12 -10.56 -30.39
C ASN A 339 -15.48 -9.18 -30.16
N ASP A 340 -15.49 -8.33 -31.16
CA ASP A 340 -14.88 -6.99 -31.15
C ASP A 340 -15.61 -5.98 -30.26
N GLU A 341 -16.81 -6.33 -29.75
CA GLU A 341 -17.49 -5.55 -28.71
C GLU A 341 -16.86 -5.73 -27.32
N LEU A 342 -15.95 -6.70 -27.15
CA LEU A 342 -15.25 -6.98 -25.92
C LEU A 342 -13.78 -6.56 -25.98
N ALA A 343 -13.29 -6.00 -24.89
CA ALA A 343 -11.88 -5.71 -24.68
C ALA A 343 -11.23 -6.79 -23.81
N LEU A 344 -9.98 -7.15 -24.13
CA LEU A 344 -9.15 -8.08 -23.34
C LEU A 344 -8.59 -7.40 -22.08
N GLY A 345 -9.46 -6.72 -21.34
CA GLY A 345 -9.19 -6.15 -20.03
C GLY A 345 -9.40 -7.17 -18.91
N VAL A 346 -8.77 -6.97 -17.78
CA VAL A 346 -8.97 -7.72 -16.54
C VAL A 346 -8.88 -6.79 -15.33
N ASP A 347 -9.82 -6.95 -14.40
CA ASP A 347 -9.81 -6.31 -13.10
C ASP A 347 -9.81 -7.39 -12.01
N MET A 348 -8.92 -7.26 -11.02
CA MET A 348 -8.88 -8.15 -9.87
C MET A 348 -9.50 -7.46 -8.67
N ILE A 349 -10.58 -8.03 -8.15
CA ILE A 349 -11.31 -7.51 -7.00
C ILE A 349 -10.91 -8.30 -5.75
N ALA A 350 -10.44 -7.61 -4.72
CA ALA A 350 -10.10 -8.19 -3.44
C ALA A 350 -11.37 -8.55 -2.65
N PRO A 351 -11.36 -9.65 -1.86
CA PRO A 351 -12.49 -10.03 -1.01
C PRO A 351 -12.75 -9.00 0.11
N GLU A 352 -13.78 -9.25 0.90
CA GLU A 352 -14.15 -8.42 2.07
C GLU A 352 -14.57 -6.98 1.70
N GLY A 353 -14.99 -6.72 0.47
CA GLY A 353 -15.48 -5.41 0.03
C GLY A 353 -14.40 -4.35 -0.19
N TYR A 354 -13.13 -4.74 -0.35
CA TYR A 354 -12.04 -3.78 -0.62
C TYR A 354 -12.00 -3.28 -2.06
N GLY A 355 -12.67 -3.99 -2.98
CA GLY A 355 -12.79 -3.59 -4.38
C GLY A 355 -11.57 -3.92 -5.22
N GLU A 356 -11.49 -3.30 -6.38
CA GLU A 356 -10.42 -3.50 -7.34
C GLU A 356 -9.04 -3.14 -6.76
N ILE A 357 -8.10 -4.08 -6.83
CA ILE A 357 -6.69 -3.90 -6.45
C ILE A 357 -5.74 -3.94 -7.64
N ILE A 358 -6.14 -4.58 -8.73
CA ILE A 358 -5.40 -4.66 -9.99
C ILE A 358 -6.36 -4.38 -11.14
N GLY A 359 -5.94 -3.52 -12.07
CA GLY A 359 -6.53 -3.35 -13.38
C GLY A 359 -5.48 -3.56 -14.46
N GLY A 360 -5.83 -4.18 -15.59
CA GLY A 360 -4.89 -4.46 -16.64
C GLY A 360 -5.50 -5.11 -17.89
N GLY A 361 -4.65 -5.69 -18.73
CA GLY A 361 -5.11 -6.41 -19.91
C GLY A 361 -4.05 -6.54 -21.01
N GLN A 362 -4.46 -7.12 -22.12
CA GLN A 362 -3.67 -7.21 -23.33
C GLN A 362 -3.79 -5.91 -24.12
N ARG A 363 -2.66 -5.45 -24.66
CA ARG A 363 -2.57 -4.17 -25.36
C ARG A 363 -2.83 -4.33 -26.84
N GLU A 364 -3.39 -3.29 -27.48
CA GLU A 364 -3.56 -3.25 -28.92
C GLU A 364 -2.19 -3.19 -29.62
N ASP A 365 -1.92 -4.14 -30.47
CA ASP A 365 -0.66 -4.31 -31.18
C ASP A 365 -0.75 -3.95 -32.69
N ASP A 366 -1.95 -3.64 -33.19
CA ASP A 366 -2.18 -3.11 -34.53
C ASP A 366 -2.18 -1.59 -34.55
N ILE A 367 -1.35 -0.98 -35.41
CA ILE A 367 -1.17 0.47 -35.49
C ILE A 367 -2.40 1.20 -36.01
N ASP A 368 -3.12 0.63 -36.98
CA ASP A 368 -4.27 1.27 -37.60
C ASP A 368 -5.46 1.25 -36.63
N VAL A 369 -5.67 0.11 -35.96
CA VAL A 369 -6.69 -0.03 -34.92
C VAL A 369 -6.41 0.96 -33.79
N LEU A 370 -5.18 1.00 -33.25
CA LEU A 370 -4.79 1.88 -32.16
C LEU A 370 -4.96 3.37 -32.54
N THR A 371 -4.52 3.75 -33.75
CA THR A 371 -4.68 5.13 -34.24
C THR A 371 -6.14 5.55 -34.33
N ASN A 372 -7.00 4.67 -34.84
CA ASN A 372 -8.43 4.94 -34.94
C ASN A 372 -9.09 5.08 -33.56
N ARG A 373 -8.64 4.27 -32.58
CA ARG A 373 -9.17 4.34 -31.20
C ARG A 373 -8.74 5.58 -30.46
N ILE A 374 -7.48 6.05 -30.64
CA ILE A 374 -7.04 7.35 -30.10
C ILE A 374 -7.94 8.47 -30.59
N ARG A 375 -8.29 8.46 -31.90
CA ARG A 375 -9.23 9.46 -32.47
C ARG A 375 -10.65 9.31 -31.93
N HIS A 376 -11.13 8.06 -31.79
CA HIS A 376 -12.47 7.79 -31.26
C HIS A 376 -12.65 8.27 -29.81
N HIS A 377 -11.59 8.26 -29.04
CA HIS A 377 -11.55 8.80 -27.67
C HIS A 377 -11.24 10.32 -27.61
N ASP A 378 -11.35 11.04 -28.74
CA ASP A 378 -11.06 12.47 -28.84
C ASP A 378 -9.69 12.90 -28.32
N LEU A 379 -8.70 11.99 -28.37
CA LEU A 379 -7.34 12.26 -27.93
C LEU A 379 -6.49 12.84 -29.08
N PRO A 380 -5.64 13.85 -28.81
CA PRO A 380 -4.74 14.41 -29.82
C PRO A 380 -3.65 13.40 -30.20
N LEU A 381 -3.43 13.13 -31.48
CA LEU A 381 -2.42 12.16 -31.94
C LEU A 381 -0.98 12.60 -31.67
N GLU A 382 -0.70 13.91 -31.67
CA GLU A 382 0.66 14.42 -31.58
C GLU A 382 1.42 13.92 -30.34
N PRO A 383 0.86 13.97 -29.12
CA PRO A 383 1.53 13.42 -27.93
C PRO A 383 1.74 11.91 -27.97
N PHE A 384 0.99 11.18 -28.81
CA PHE A 384 1.08 9.71 -28.90
C PHE A 384 1.95 9.20 -30.08
N LYS A 385 2.59 10.06 -30.85
CA LYS A 385 3.43 9.64 -31.98
C LYS A 385 4.49 8.61 -31.58
N TRP A 386 5.21 8.88 -30.51
CA TRP A 386 6.24 7.97 -29.97
C TRP A 386 5.64 6.64 -29.53
N TYR A 387 4.43 6.63 -29.01
CA TYR A 387 3.72 5.43 -28.57
C TYR A 387 3.23 4.61 -29.78
N LEU A 388 2.76 5.26 -30.84
CA LEU A 388 2.42 4.60 -32.10
C LEU A 388 3.65 4.00 -32.80
N ASP A 389 4.84 4.58 -32.65
CA ASP A 389 6.08 4.03 -33.18
C ASP A 389 6.39 2.63 -32.60
N LEU A 390 5.94 2.30 -31.39
CA LEU A 390 6.07 0.97 -30.81
C LEU A 390 5.33 -0.12 -31.65
N ARG A 391 4.23 0.27 -32.32
CA ARG A 391 3.49 -0.61 -33.23
C ARG A 391 4.07 -0.64 -34.62
N LYS A 392 4.78 0.40 -35.00
CA LYS A 392 5.43 0.52 -36.30
C LYS A 392 6.74 -0.26 -36.40
N TYR A 393 7.47 -0.34 -35.29
CA TYR A 393 8.81 -0.94 -35.24
C TYR A 393 8.85 -2.16 -34.35
N GLY A 394 8.36 -3.31 -34.87
CA GLY A 394 8.47 -4.60 -34.21
C GLY A 394 7.40 -4.84 -33.14
N SER A 395 6.14 -4.52 -33.47
CA SER A 395 4.99 -4.82 -32.60
C SER A 395 4.90 -6.31 -32.30
N VAL A 396 4.54 -6.61 -31.05
CA VAL A 396 4.28 -7.97 -30.58
C VAL A 396 3.05 -7.96 -29.65
N PRO A 397 2.33 -9.08 -29.51
CA PRO A 397 1.38 -9.23 -28.42
C PRO A 397 2.06 -8.93 -27.09
N HIS A 398 1.45 -8.09 -26.26
CA HIS A 398 2.00 -7.76 -24.95
C HIS A 398 0.88 -7.40 -23.99
N SER A 399 1.14 -7.58 -22.71
CA SER A 399 0.16 -7.40 -21.64
C SER A 399 0.81 -6.87 -20.38
N GLY A 400 0.01 -6.22 -19.56
CA GLY A 400 0.44 -5.75 -18.28
C GLY A 400 -0.73 -5.41 -17.37
N PHE A 401 -0.41 -5.02 -16.16
CA PHE A 401 -1.41 -4.60 -15.18
C PHE A 401 -0.84 -3.56 -14.21
N GLY A 402 -1.73 -2.82 -13.55
CA GLY A 402 -1.38 -1.91 -12.47
C GLY A 402 -1.94 -2.41 -11.15
N LEU A 403 -1.09 -2.61 -10.13
CA LEU A 403 -1.52 -2.89 -8.77
C LEU A 403 -1.45 -1.62 -7.94
N GLY A 404 -2.60 -1.20 -7.38
CA GLY A 404 -2.69 -0.08 -6.44
C GLY A 404 -2.19 -0.48 -5.06
N LEU A 405 -1.05 0.09 -4.65
CA LEU A 405 -0.41 -0.27 -3.38
C LEU A 405 -1.30 0.02 -2.18
N GLU A 406 -1.92 1.19 -2.13
CA GLU A 406 -2.72 1.62 -0.98
C GLU A 406 -3.97 0.76 -0.80
N ARG A 407 -4.64 0.36 -1.88
CA ARG A 407 -5.79 -0.56 -1.83
C ARG A 407 -5.36 -1.95 -1.34
N THR A 408 -4.23 -2.45 -1.84
CA THR A 408 -3.64 -3.72 -1.39
C THR A 408 -3.28 -3.69 0.09
N VAL A 409 -2.65 -2.60 0.57
CA VAL A 409 -2.35 -2.43 2.00
C VAL A 409 -3.62 -2.33 2.83
N ALA A 410 -4.65 -1.62 2.36
CA ALA A 410 -5.93 -1.50 3.06
C ALA A 410 -6.58 -2.87 3.27
N TRP A 411 -6.65 -3.68 2.23
CA TRP A 411 -7.18 -5.04 2.27
C TRP A 411 -6.38 -5.93 3.22
N ILE A 412 -5.07 -6.01 3.05
CA ILE A 412 -4.21 -6.89 3.86
C ILE A 412 -4.25 -6.50 5.34
N CYS A 413 -4.22 -5.19 5.65
CA CYS A 413 -4.30 -4.70 7.02
C CYS A 413 -5.72 -4.69 7.62
N GLY A 414 -6.76 -4.89 6.84
CA GLY A 414 -8.15 -4.77 7.30
C GLY A 414 -8.54 -3.33 7.67
N THR A 415 -7.97 -2.30 7.02
CA THR A 415 -8.27 -0.90 7.35
C THR A 415 -9.53 -0.42 6.67
N LYS A 416 -10.33 0.38 7.39
CA LYS A 416 -11.59 0.91 6.86
C LYS A 416 -11.40 2.07 5.88
N HIS A 417 -10.24 2.70 5.87
CA HIS A 417 -10.00 3.91 5.09
C HIS A 417 -8.60 3.92 4.47
N ILE A 418 -8.54 4.11 3.16
CA ILE A 418 -7.30 4.08 2.39
C ILE A 418 -6.25 5.14 2.85
N ARG A 419 -6.67 6.27 3.41
CA ARG A 419 -5.74 7.31 3.90
C ARG A 419 -4.87 6.88 5.09
N GLU A 420 -5.18 5.74 5.74
CA GLU A 420 -4.31 5.17 6.76
C GLU A 420 -3.12 4.41 6.17
N THR A 421 -3.16 4.03 4.90
CA THR A 421 -2.22 3.11 4.26
C THR A 421 -1.01 3.77 3.61
N ILE A 422 -1.01 5.09 3.53
CA ILE A 422 0.09 5.91 3.03
C ILE A 422 0.59 6.85 4.15
N PRO A 423 1.90 7.14 4.25
CA PRO A 423 2.41 7.99 5.33
C PRO A 423 1.73 9.36 5.41
N PHE A 424 1.60 10.05 4.28
CA PHE A 424 1.02 11.39 4.16
C PHE A 424 0.00 11.40 3.02
N PRO A 425 -1.29 11.16 3.33
CA PRO A 425 -2.33 11.04 2.30
C PRO A 425 -2.66 12.40 1.66
N ARG A 426 -2.83 12.38 0.35
CA ARG A 426 -3.37 13.51 -0.43
C ARG A 426 -4.78 13.18 -0.86
N THR A 427 -5.71 14.07 -0.58
CA THR A 427 -7.11 13.92 -0.95
C THR A 427 -7.61 15.23 -1.53
N MET A 428 -8.82 15.24 -2.08
CA MET A 428 -9.43 16.45 -2.63
C MET A 428 -9.45 17.65 -1.66
N SER A 429 -9.50 17.40 -0.37
CA SER A 429 -9.62 18.44 0.67
C SER A 429 -8.40 18.56 1.59
N ARG A 430 -7.32 17.81 1.34
CA ARG A 430 -6.14 17.79 2.20
C ARG A 430 -4.85 17.69 1.40
N LEU A 431 -4.02 18.71 1.55
CA LEU A 431 -2.69 18.81 0.96
C LEU A 431 -1.57 18.73 2.03
N GLU A 432 -1.81 19.23 3.23
CA GLU A 432 -0.89 19.17 4.36
C GLU A 432 -1.13 17.91 5.21
N PRO A 433 -0.08 17.53 5.99
CA PRO A 433 -0.10 16.36 6.83
C PRO A 433 -1.22 16.38 7.84
#